data_5de10c771bf154d9659ae05aead82744
#
_entry.id   5de10c771bf154d9659ae05aead82744
#
_cell.length_a   1.000
_cell.length_b   1.000
_cell.length_c   1.000
_cell.angle_alpha   90.00
_cell.angle_beta   90.00
_cell.angle_gamma   90.00
#
_symmetry.space_group_name_H-M   'P 1'
#
loop_
_entity.id
_entity.type
_entity.pdbx_description
1 polymer ?
#
loop_
_entity_poly.entity_id
_entity_poly.type
_entity_poly.pdbx_seq_one_letter_code
_entity_poly.pdbx_strand_id
1 'polypeptide(L)'
;MEVQKKSRIISFLLIFALCITSIGNYSFAQSSTLPSSVVICGFPVGIKLQGDGVTVTGYMTNEGKKTGLNVGDRIISIDGKKINSSSSLQTELNNKSNDYVELELIDAQTSENKKIKVLPIYDAIYNGYRLGVWVKDSAAGIGTLTFYDNKTHRFGSLGHGITDCGDIFNISQGTLQDVTIF
;
A
#
# COMPACT_ATOMS: atom_id res chain seq x y z
N MET A 1 -22.49 58.99 -0.05
CA MET A 1 -21.18 58.90 0.68
C MET A 1 -21.02 57.53 1.42
N GLU A 2 -22.10 56.98 1.95
CA GLU A 2 -22.06 55.69 2.72
C GLU A 2 -21.81 54.44 1.87
N VAL A 3 -22.32 54.38 0.65
CA VAL A 3 -22.13 53.21 -0.25
C VAL A 3 -20.67 53.02 -0.67
N GLN A 4 -19.95 54.12 -0.93
CA GLN A 4 -18.52 54.06 -1.28
C GLN A 4 -17.64 53.64 -0.09
N LYS A 5 -18.05 53.95 1.15
CA LYS A 5 -17.32 53.57 2.35
C LYS A 5 -17.49 52.06 2.60
N LYS A 6 -18.69 51.49 2.40
CA LYS A 6 -18.96 50.04 2.50
C LYS A 6 -18.22 49.23 1.44
N SER A 7 -18.16 49.74 0.19
CA SER A 7 -17.41 49.09 -0.89
C SER A 7 -15.90 49.00 -0.59
N ARG A 8 -15.30 50.05 -0.05
CA ARG A 8 -13.87 50.05 0.33
C ARG A 8 -13.58 49.06 1.47
N ILE A 9 -14.48 48.94 2.45
CA ILE A 9 -14.31 48.01 3.57
C ILE A 9 -14.41 46.54 3.07
N ILE A 10 -15.33 46.25 2.17
CA ILE A 10 -15.48 44.93 1.56
C ILE A 10 -14.26 44.55 0.73
N SER A 11 -13.71 45.50 -0.05
CA SER A 11 -12.47 45.29 -0.82
C SER A 11 -11.26 45.02 0.09
N PHE A 12 -11.14 45.75 1.20
CA PHE A 12 -10.08 45.49 2.20
C PHE A 12 -10.19 44.13 2.86
N LEU A 13 -11.41 43.68 3.21
CA LEU A 13 -11.65 42.37 3.78
C LEU A 13 -11.34 41.25 2.78
N LEU A 14 -11.66 41.43 1.50
CA LEU A 14 -11.34 40.46 0.45
C LEU A 14 -9.83 40.32 0.22
N ILE A 15 -9.09 41.47 0.17
CA ILE A 15 -7.63 41.46 0.04
C ILE A 15 -7.00 40.81 1.26
N PHE A 16 -7.48 41.10 2.47
CA PHE A 16 -6.98 40.51 3.71
C PHE A 16 -7.23 38.99 3.76
N ALA A 17 -8.41 38.53 3.34
CA ALA A 17 -8.72 37.09 3.23
C ALA A 17 -7.83 36.42 2.18
N LEU A 18 -7.53 37.05 1.05
CA LEU A 18 -6.64 36.55 0.01
C LEU A 18 -5.19 36.43 0.50
N CYS A 19 -4.72 37.36 1.34
CA CYS A 19 -3.40 37.30 1.95
C CYS A 19 -3.27 36.17 2.96
N ILE A 20 -4.33 35.84 3.72
CA ILE A 20 -4.32 34.72 4.69
C ILE A 20 -4.22 33.38 3.99
N THR A 21 -4.85 33.19 2.83
CA THR A 21 -4.76 31.93 2.07
C THR A 21 -3.39 31.70 1.44
N SER A 22 -2.59 32.74 1.26
CA SER A 22 -1.24 32.63 0.70
C SER A 22 -0.18 32.18 1.71
N ILE A 23 -0.49 32.15 3.01
CA ILE A 23 0.48 31.80 4.07
C ILE A 23 0.51 30.28 4.33
N GLY A 24 -0.40 29.50 3.73
CA GLY A 24 -0.68 28.10 4.09
C GLY A 24 0.22 27.01 3.47
N ASN A 25 1.15 27.31 2.58
CA ASN A 25 1.93 26.28 1.89
C ASN A 25 3.45 26.36 2.16
N TYR A 26 3.83 26.45 3.42
CA TYR A 26 5.23 26.15 3.77
C TYR A 26 5.40 24.64 3.79
N SER A 27 5.86 24.08 2.68
CA SER A 27 6.40 22.72 2.66
C SER A 27 7.68 22.73 3.49
N PHE A 28 7.62 22.27 4.72
CA PHE A 28 8.82 21.96 5.50
C PHE A 28 9.51 20.78 4.83
N ALA A 29 10.54 21.06 4.05
CA ALA A 29 11.48 20.01 3.67
C ALA A 29 12.05 19.44 4.97
N GLN A 30 11.69 18.22 5.30
CA GLN A 30 12.25 17.51 6.45
C GLN A 30 13.76 17.41 6.18
N SER A 31 14.55 18.17 6.94
CA SER A 31 15.99 18.11 6.88
C SER A 31 16.42 16.72 7.32
N SER A 32 16.61 15.81 6.35
CA SER A 32 17.28 14.56 6.60
C SER A 32 18.73 14.91 6.89
N THR A 33 19.14 14.80 8.14
CA THR A 33 20.55 14.90 8.51
C THR A 33 21.29 13.79 7.76
N LEU A 34 22.09 14.20 6.78
CA LEU A 34 22.96 13.28 6.06
C LEU A 34 23.94 12.63 7.06
N PRO A 35 24.22 11.33 6.94
CA PRO A 35 25.18 10.67 7.78
C PRO A 35 26.56 11.32 7.61
N SER A 36 27.29 11.54 8.71
CA SER A 36 28.62 12.11 8.69
C SER A 36 29.70 11.17 8.12
N SER A 37 29.42 9.88 8.15
CA SER A 37 30.25 8.82 7.60
C SER A 37 29.40 7.61 7.28
N VAL A 38 29.77 6.87 6.23
CA VAL A 38 29.10 5.64 5.82
C VAL A 38 30.14 4.59 5.46
N VAL A 39 29.78 3.34 5.64
CA VAL A 39 30.52 2.20 5.10
C VAL A 39 30.07 1.99 3.66
N ILE A 40 31.01 2.06 2.73
CA ILE A 40 30.75 1.79 1.31
C ILE A 40 30.59 0.28 1.15
N CYS A 41 29.52 -0.11 0.48
CA CYS A 41 29.20 -1.49 0.13
C CYS A 41 29.29 -1.67 -1.39
N GLY A 42 28.73 -2.71 -1.94
CA GLY A 42 28.76 -3.00 -3.38
C GLY A 42 28.39 -4.45 -3.66
N PHE A 43 27.77 -5.11 -2.69
CA PHE A 43 27.37 -6.51 -2.82
C PHE A 43 25.87 -6.66 -3.04
N PRO A 44 25.45 -7.76 -3.72
CA PRO A 44 24.06 -8.03 -3.98
C PRO A 44 23.32 -8.36 -2.68
N VAL A 45 22.07 -7.91 -2.60
CA VAL A 45 21.14 -8.22 -1.51
C VAL A 45 19.79 -8.60 -2.07
N GLY A 46 19.16 -9.59 -1.46
CA GLY A 46 17.75 -9.90 -1.67
C GLY A 46 16.90 -8.90 -0.89
N ILE A 47 15.92 -8.33 -1.55
CA ILE A 47 14.95 -7.42 -0.94
C ILE A 47 13.59 -8.08 -1.01
N LYS A 48 12.95 -8.31 0.14
CA LYS A 48 11.56 -8.75 0.21
C LYS A 48 10.74 -7.65 0.86
N LEU A 49 9.73 -7.19 0.17
CA LEU A 49 8.79 -6.15 0.62
C LEU A 49 7.43 -6.77 0.83
N GLN A 50 6.80 -6.49 1.96
CA GLN A 50 5.44 -6.91 2.27
C GLN A 50 4.51 -5.71 2.22
N GLY A 51 3.33 -5.92 1.61
CA GLY A 51 2.26 -4.94 1.57
C GLY A 51 1.42 -4.93 2.84
N ASP A 52 0.57 -3.93 2.97
CA ASP A 52 -0.47 -3.87 3.98
C ASP A 52 -1.78 -4.42 3.38
N GLY A 53 -2.00 -5.73 3.52
CA GLY A 53 -3.08 -6.45 2.88
C GLY A 53 -2.62 -7.37 1.75
N VAL A 54 -3.57 -7.92 0.99
CA VAL A 54 -3.31 -8.79 -0.16
C VAL A 54 -3.97 -8.20 -1.40
N THR A 55 -3.21 -8.05 -2.48
CA THR A 55 -3.69 -7.48 -3.75
C THR A 55 -4.18 -8.57 -4.69
N VAL A 56 -5.34 -8.40 -5.26
CA VAL A 56 -5.91 -9.29 -6.28
C VAL A 56 -5.13 -9.08 -7.59
N THR A 57 -4.53 -10.15 -8.11
CA THR A 57 -3.71 -10.09 -9.32
C THR A 57 -4.36 -10.77 -10.53
N GLY A 58 -5.43 -11.52 -10.32
CA GLY A 58 -6.14 -12.20 -11.39
C GLY A 58 -7.25 -13.10 -10.87
N TYR A 59 -7.95 -13.75 -11.81
CA TYR A 59 -9.02 -14.69 -11.49
C TYR A 59 -8.54 -16.12 -11.72
N MET A 60 -8.79 -16.98 -10.74
CA MET A 60 -8.48 -18.41 -10.81
C MET A 60 -9.64 -19.18 -11.48
N THR A 61 -10.87 -18.77 -11.18
CA THR A 61 -12.09 -19.45 -11.66
C THR A 61 -13.11 -18.43 -12.20
N ASN A 62 -14.14 -18.95 -12.89
CA ASN A 62 -15.25 -18.10 -13.34
C ASN A 62 -16.10 -17.57 -12.16
N GLU A 63 -16.18 -18.33 -11.09
CA GLU A 63 -16.83 -17.92 -9.85
C GLU A 63 -16.08 -16.76 -9.21
N GLY A 64 -14.73 -16.77 -9.24
CA GLY A 64 -13.90 -15.65 -8.79
C GLY A 64 -14.24 -14.33 -9.48
N LYS A 65 -14.60 -14.36 -10.77
CA LYS A 65 -15.04 -13.16 -11.49
C LYS A 65 -16.39 -12.61 -11.01
N LYS A 66 -17.21 -13.44 -10.35
CA LYS A 66 -18.54 -13.06 -9.85
C LYS A 66 -18.52 -12.57 -8.41
N THR A 67 -17.38 -12.59 -7.75
CA THR A 67 -17.25 -12.17 -6.35
C THR A 67 -17.40 -10.67 -6.14
N GLY A 68 -17.24 -9.86 -7.20
CA GLY A 68 -17.18 -8.40 -7.12
C GLY A 68 -15.79 -7.85 -6.79
N LEU A 69 -14.77 -8.73 -6.69
CA LEU A 69 -13.36 -8.36 -6.62
C LEU A 69 -12.82 -8.02 -8.00
N ASN A 70 -12.06 -6.95 -8.10
CA ASN A 70 -11.37 -6.54 -9.32
C ASN A 70 -9.85 -6.74 -9.17
N VAL A 71 -9.17 -6.91 -10.31
CA VAL A 71 -7.70 -6.91 -10.32
C VAL A 71 -7.19 -5.55 -9.86
N GLY A 72 -6.25 -5.57 -8.91
CA GLY A 72 -5.74 -4.38 -8.24
C GLY A 72 -6.42 -4.08 -6.91
N ASP A 73 -7.62 -4.61 -6.61
CA ASP A 73 -8.26 -4.46 -5.31
C ASP A 73 -7.37 -5.03 -4.21
N ARG A 74 -7.24 -4.30 -3.11
CA ARG A 74 -6.41 -4.72 -1.98
C ARG A 74 -7.26 -5.08 -0.77
N ILE A 75 -7.34 -6.36 -0.44
CA ILE A 75 -8.08 -6.89 0.70
C ILE A 75 -7.29 -6.59 1.98
N ILE A 76 -7.90 -5.87 2.92
CA ILE A 76 -7.28 -5.44 4.18
C ILE A 76 -7.88 -6.11 5.41
N SER A 77 -9.12 -6.58 5.33
CA SER A 77 -9.74 -7.36 6.41
C SER A 77 -10.76 -8.37 5.90
N ILE A 78 -11.03 -9.39 6.71
CA ILE A 78 -12.09 -10.37 6.56
C ILE A 78 -12.86 -10.47 7.88
N ASP A 79 -14.17 -10.24 7.86
CA ASP A 79 -15.05 -10.22 9.05
C ASP A 79 -14.48 -9.35 10.20
N GLY A 80 -13.88 -8.19 9.85
CA GLY A 80 -13.26 -7.27 10.80
C GLY A 80 -11.86 -7.67 11.29
N LYS A 81 -11.34 -8.84 10.91
CA LYS A 81 -9.95 -9.25 11.21
C LYS A 81 -8.99 -8.76 10.15
N LYS A 82 -7.94 -8.05 10.56
CA LYS A 82 -6.92 -7.53 9.65
C LYS A 82 -6.19 -8.66 8.93
N ILE A 83 -6.02 -8.51 7.61
CA ILE A 83 -5.26 -9.39 6.74
C ILE A 83 -3.99 -8.68 6.28
N ASN A 84 -2.85 -9.32 6.46
CA ASN A 84 -1.53 -8.80 6.06
C ASN A 84 -0.74 -9.78 5.18
N SER A 85 -1.27 -10.98 4.94
CA SER A 85 -0.64 -12.00 4.10
C SER A 85 -1.66 -12.92 3.45
N SER A 86 -1.29 -13.56 2.36
CA SER A 86 -2.08 -14.59 1.70
C SER A 86 -2.35 -15.80 2.61
N SER A 87 -1.39 -16.13 3.49
CA SER A 87 -1.58 -17.20 4.47
C SER A 87 -2.61 -16.82 5.55
N SER A 88 -2.62 -15.57 6.04
CA SER A 88 -3.63 -15.12 6.99
C SER A 88 -5.03 -15.10 6.38
N LEU A 89 -5.15 -14.66 5.11
CA LEU A 89 -6.42 -14.74 4.36
C LEU A 89 -6.90 -16.18 4.25
N GLN A 90 -6.03 -17.12 3.86
CA GLN A 90 -6.38 -18.54 3.72
C GLN A 90 -6.82 -19.15 5.05
N THR A 91 -6.17 -18.80 6.15
CA THR A 91 -6.54 -19.28 7.48
C THR A 91 -7.95 -18.83 7.87
N GLU A 92 -8.26 -17.54 7.65
CA GLU A 92 -9.59 -17.03 7.98
C GLU A 92 -10.68 -17.59 7.06
N LEU A 93 -10.40 -17.82 5.79
CA LEU A 93 -11.33 -18.48 4.88
C LEU A 93 -11.64 -19.92 5.32
N ASN A 94 -10.63 -20.66 5.76
CA ASN A 94 -10.82 -22.04 6.22
C ASN A 94 -11.60 -22.14 7.54
N ASN A 95 -11.58 -21.10 8.35
CA ASN A 95 -12.39 -21.02 9.58
C ASN A 95 -13.89 -20.80 9.30
N LYS A 96 -14.26 -20.49 8.06
CA LYS A 96 -15.62 -20.11 7.63
C LYS A 96 -16.16 -21.09 6.60
N SER A 97 -16.54 -22.28 7.04
CA SER A 97 -17.13 -23.28 6.14
C SER A 97 -18.54 -22.87 5.70
N ASN A 98 -18.74 -22.69 4.40
CA ASN A 98 -20.04 -22.45 3.74
C ASN A 98 -20.82 -21.19 4.11
N ASP A 99 -20.22 -20.21 4.81
CA ASP A 99 -20.83 -18.94 5.14
C ASP A 99 -20.25 -17.80 4.30
N TYR A 100 -21.08 -16.76 4.09
CA TYR A 100 -20.58 -15.51 3.51
C TYR A 100 -19.58 -14.86 4.45
N VAL A 101 -18.50 -14.36 3.87
CA VAL A 101 -17.51 -13.52 4.56
C VAL A 101 -17.66 -12.08 4.09
N GLU A 102 -17.49 -11.12 4.99
CA GLU A 102 -17.39 -9.70 4.65
C GLU A 102 -15.92 -9.34 4.46
N LEU A 103 -15.56 -8.95 3.23
CA LEU A 103 -14.24 -8.43 2.90
C LEU A 103 -14.28 -6.91 2.93
N GLU A 104 -13.33 -6.29 3.64
CA GLU A 104 -13.02 -4.88 3.50
C GLU A 104 -11.79 -4.75 2.61
N LEU A 105 -11.89 -3.92 1.59
CA LEU A 105 -10.86 -3.75 0.59
C LEU A 105 -10.69 -2.28 0.23
N ILE A 106 -9.55 -1.95 -0.33
CA ILE A 106 -9.30 -0.68 -1.01
C ILE A 106 -9.51 -0.95 -2.50
N ASP A 107 -10.49 -0.25 -3.07
CA ASP A 107 -10.84 -0.36 -4.49
C ASP A 107 -9.71 0.20 -5.35
N ALA A 108 -9.28 -0.55 -6.37
CA ALA A 108 -8.16 -0.20 -7.23
C ALA A 108 -8.38 1.07 -8.07
N GLN A 109 -9.64 1.39 -8.41
CA GLN A 109 -9.96 2.51 -9.29
C GLN A 109 -10.18 3.81 -8.52
N THR A 110 -10.84 3.71 -7.35
CA THR A 110 -11.23 4.89 -6.57
C THR A 110 -10.31 5.17 -5.40
N SER A 111 -9.49 4.19 -4.99
CA SER A 111 -8.67 4.22 -3.77
C SER A 111 -9.49 4.38 -2.48
N GLU A 112 -10.79 4.11 -2.54
CA GLU A 112 -11.70 4.18 -1.40
C GLU A 112 -11.88 2.82 -0.73
N ASN A 113 -12.23 2.85 0.56
CA ASN A 113 -12.60 1.65 1.28
C ASN A 113 -13.97 1.14 0.83
N LYS A 114 -14.04 -0.13 0.51
CA LYS A 114 -15.25 -0.82 0.05
C LYS A 114 -15.46 -2.10 0.85
N LYS A 115 -16.70 -2.44 1.12
CA LYS A 115 -17.08 -3.71 1.74
C LYS A 115 -17.89 -4.53 0.75
N ILE A 116 -17.53 -5.80 0.64
CA ILE A 116 -18.26 -6.78 -0.18
C ILE A 116 -18.49 -8.07 0.61
N LYS A 117 -19.59 -8.73 0.31
CA LYS A 117 -19.88 -10.07 0.84
C LYS A 117 -19.60 -11.11 -0.23
N VAL A 118 -18.75 -12.08 0.09
CA VAL A 118 -18.33 -13.14 -0.82
C VAL A 118 -18.60 -14.48 -0.19
N LEU A 119 -19.10 -15.43 -0.97
CA LEU A 119 -19.20 -16.82 -0.54
C LEU A 119 -17.90 -17.54 -0.97
N PRO A 120 -17.07 -18.01 -0.03
CA PRO A 120 -15.90 -18.80 -0.37
C PRO A 120 -16.27 -20.13 -1.01
N ILE A 121 -15.43 -20.60 -1.92
CA ILE A 121 -15.63 -21.85 -2.67
C ILE A 121 -14.67 -22.89 -2.12
N TYR A 122 -15.16 -24.07 -1.81
CA TYR A 122 -14.30 -25.18 -1.40
C TYR A 122 -13.53 -25.73 -2.61
N ASP A 123 -12.21 -25.76 -2.51
CA ASP A 123 -11.31 -26.30 -3.51
C ASP A 123 -10.73 -27.63 -3.01
N ALA A 124 -11.20 -28.74 -3.63
CA ALA A 124 -10.79 -30.08 -3.24
C ALA A 124 -9.30 -30.36 -3.55
N ILE A 125 -8.72 -29.70 -4.54
CA ILE A 125 -7.30 -29.90 -4.92
C ILE A 125 -6.39 -29.37 -3.81
N TYR A 126 -6.74 -28.21 -3.25
CA TYR A 126 -5.97 -27.55 -2.21
C TYR A 126 -6.51 -27.80 -0.80
N ASN A 127 -7.59 -28.59 -0.69
CA ASN A 127 -8.25 -28.93 0.57
C ASN A 127 -8.57 -27.70 1.44
N GLY A 128 -9.23 -26.71 0.86
CA GLY A 128 -9.54 -25.46 1.57
C GLY A 128 -10.48 -24.52 0.83
N TYR A 129 -10.99 -23.54 1.57
CA TYR A 129 -11.87 -22.52 1.02
C TYR A 129 -11.09 -21.39 0.34
N ARG A 130 -11.55 -20.91 -0.81
CA ARG A 130 -10.91 -19.89 -1.63
C ARG A 130 -11.90 -18.85 -2.16
N LEU A 131 -11.39 -17.69 -2.53
CA LEU A 131 -12.18 -16.63 -3.20
C LEU A 131 -12.22 -16.81 -4.72
N GLY A 132 -11.47 -17.78 -5.27
CA GLY A 132 -11.39 -17.98 -6.73
C GLY A 132 -10.57 -16.93 -7.47
N VAL A 133 -9.73 -16.19 -6.75
CA VAL A 133 -8.84 -15.15 -7.27
C VAL A 133 -7.38 -15.44 -6.91
N TRP A 134 -6.45 -14.97 -7.73
CA TRP A 134 -5.03 -14.92 -7.40
C TRP A 134 -4.76 -13.68 -6.56
N VAL A 135 -3.97 -13.84 -5.50
CA VAL A 135 -3.58 -12.74 -4.63
C VAL A 135 -2.07 -12.69 -4.42
N LYS A 136 -1.56 -11.49 -4.14
CA LYS A 136 -0.15 -11.22 -3.85
C LYS A 136 -0.07 -10.34 -2.60
N ASP A 137 0.82 -10.68 -1.68
CA ASP A 137 1.07 -9.96 -0.43
C ASP A 137 2.46 -9.37 -0.33
N SER A 138 3.35 -9.75 -1.23
CA SER A 138 4.76 -9.39 -1.16
C SER A 138 5.37 -9.27 -2.54
N ALA A 139 6.43 -8.49 -2.63
CA ALA A 139 7.31 -8.40 -3.78
C ALA A 139 8.74 -8.70 -3.33
N ALA A 140 9.48 -9.40 -4.17
CA ALA A 140 10.88 -9.69 -3.91
C ALA A 140 11.73 -9.34 -5.14
N GLY A 141 12.95 -8.93 -4.90
CA GLY A 141 13.90 -8.60 -5.95
C GLY A 141 15.35 -8.66 -5.44
N ILE A 142 16.27 -8.43 -6.35
CA ILE A 142 17.69 -8.30 -6.02
C ILE A 142 18.06 -6.83 -6.22
N GLY A 143 18.79 -6.28 -5.25
CA GLY A 143 19.36 -4.94 -5.31
C GLY A 143 20.82 -4.96 -5.01
N THR A 144 21.45 -3.78 -5.06
CA THR A 144 22.84 -3.59 -4.64
C THR A 144 22.85 -2.70 -3.40
N LEU A 145 23.33 -3.23 -2.29
CA LEU A 145 23.56 -2.42 -1.09
C LEU A 145 24.71 -1.44 -1.40
N THR A 146 24.40 -0.15 -1.40
CA THR A 146 25.35 0.90 -1.78
C THR A 146 26.16 1.38 -0.60
N PHE A 147 25.48 1.63 0.54
CA PHE A 147 26.14 2.05 1.77
C PHE A 147 25.35 1.65 3.00
N TYR A 148 26.03 1.63 4.14
CA TYR A 148 25.46 1.42 5.47
C TYR A 148 26.00 2.45 6.45
N ASP A 149 25.14 3.02 7.29
CA ASP A 149 25.47 3.93 8.39
C ASP A 149 25.45 3.18 9.72
N ASN A 150 26.62 2.96 10.30
CA ASN A 150 26.77 2.24 11.55
C ASN A 150 26.13 2.93 12.76
N LYS A 151 25.90 4.24 12.70
CA LYS A 151 25.33 5.01 13.82
C LYS A 151 23.82 4.95 13.85
N THR A 152 23.21 5.10 12.69
CA THR A 152 21.74 5.17 12.56
C THR A 152 21.14 3.85 12.12
N HIS A 153 21.96 2.86 11.77
CA HIS A 153 21.56 1.58 11.16
C HIS A 153 20.73 1.74 9.88
N ARG A 154 20.89 2.88 9.21
CA ARG A 154 20.28 3.13 7.91
C ARG A 154 21.20 2.63 6.81
N PHE A 155 20.59 2.20 5.71
CA PHE A 155 21.29 1.82 4.52
C PHE A 155 20.68 2.47 3.29
N GLY A 156 21.44 2.56 2.22
CA GLY A 156 20.98 2.96 0.91
C GLY A 156 21.27 1.88 -0.11
N SER A 157 20.31 1.67 -0.98
CA SER A 157 20.42 0.74 -2.10
C SER A 157 19.89 1.43 -3.36
N LEU A 158 20.57 1.24 -4.47
CA LEU A 158 20.05 1.65 -5.76
C LEU A 158 19.06 0.60 -6.25
N GLY A 159 17.92 1.03 -6.71
CA GLY A 159 16.88 0.13 -7.20
C GLY A 159 15.86 0.88 -8.07
N HIS A 160 14.97 0.13 -8.68
CA HIS A 160 13.80 0.65 -9.37
C HIS A 160 12.61 0.71 -8.43
N GLY A 161 11.64 1.58 -8.73
CA GLY A 161 10.34 1.57 -8.06
C GLY A 161 9.68 0.21 -8.22
N ILE A 162 9.20 -0.36 -7.12
CA ILE A 162 8.42 -1.60 -7.17
C ILE A 162 6.96 -1.21 -7.37
N THR A 163 6.39 -1.66 -8.47
CA THR A 163 4.99 -1.40 -8.83
C THR A 163 4.18 -2.69 -8.72
N ASP A 164 2.91 -2.56 -8.39
CA ASP A 164 1.94 -3.64 -8.39
C ASP A 164 0.69 -3.16 -9.16
N CYS A 165 0.32 -3.88 -10.21
CA CYS A 165 -0.78 -3.50 -11.11
C CYS A 165 -0.72 -2.05 -11.66
N GLY A 166 0.49 -1.49 -11.80
CA GLY A 166 0.71 -0.11 -12.32
C GLY A 166 0.90 0.96 -11.24
N ASP A 167 0.55 0.69 -10.00
CA ASP A 167 0.74 1.61 -8.88
C ASP A 167 1.99 1.26 -8.06
N ILE A 168 2.52 2.25 -7.32
CA ILE A 168 3.63 2.03 -6.40
C ILE A 168 3.16 1.07 -5.30
N PHE A 169 3.93 -0.02 -5.09
CA PHE A 169 3.64 -1.01 -4.06
C PHE A 169 3.68 -0.36 -2.67
N ASN A 170 2.56 -0.47 -1.95
CA ASN A 170 2.42 0.12 -0.62
C ASN A 170 3.10 -0.77 0.42
N ILE A 171 4.29 -0.38 0.86
CA ILE A 171 5.18 -1.17 1.70
C ILE A 171 4.83 -0.94 3.17
N SER A 172 4.53 -2.02 3.89
CA SER A 172 4.39 -2.03 5.34
C SER A 172 5.65 -2.51 6.05
N GLN A 173 6.37 -3.45 5.43
CA GLN A 173 7.58 -4.04 5.98
C GLN A 173 8.55 -4.43 4.87
N GLY A 174 9.86 -4.28 5.13
CA GLY A 174 10.93 -4.75 4.24
C GLY A 174 11.91 -5.64 4.99
N THR A 175 12.45 -6.63 4.29
CA THR A 175 13.51 -7.51 4.81
C THR A 175 14.64 -7.57 3.79
N LEU A 176 15.87 -7.37 4.27
CA LEU A 176 17.08 -7.64 3.50
C LEU A 176 17.58 -9.05 3.79
N GLN A 177 17.99 -9.74 2.77
CA GLN A 177 18.52 -11.10 2.85
C GLN A 177 19.87 -11.17 2.13
N ASP A 178 20.77 -11.95 2.69
CA ASP A 178 22.01 -12.29 2.00
C ASP A 178 21.70 -13.20 0.80
N VAL A 179 22.35 -12.94 -0.32
CA VAL A 179 22.17 -13.72 -1.55
C VAL A 179 23.52 -14.03 -2.19
N THR A 180 23.65 -15.22 -2.72
CA THR A 180 24.78 -15.63 -3.55
C THR A 180 24.33 -15.66 -5.00
N ILE A 181 25.05 -14.96 -5.86
CA ILE A 181 24.82 -15.00 -7.31
C ILE A 181 25.83 -16.00 -7.89
N PHE A 182 25.31 -16.98 -8.62
CA PHE A 182 26.11 -18.01 -9.31
C PHE A 182 26.25 -17.67 -10.80
#